data_f93b3adc2d5bb00d2f920ff21509045c
#
_entry.id   f93b3adc2d5bb00d2f920ff21509045c
#
_cell.length_a   1.000
_cell.length_b   1.000
_cell.length_c   1.000
_cell.angle_alpha   90.00
_cell.angle_beta   90.00
_cell.angle_gamma   90.00
#
_symmetry.space_group_name_H-M   'P 1'
#
loop_
_entity.id
_entity.type
_entity.pdbx_description
1 polymer ?
#
loop_
_entity_poly.entity_id
_entity_poly.type
_entity_poly.pdbx_seq_one_letter_code
_entity_poly.pdbx_strand_id
1 'polypeptide(L)'
;IYGPGIGISCDAQNGMHYWDDYVYIEIIDPKTGKTLPDGEEGEIVITTLVKEGAPLIRFRTHDISRIIPGECPCGRKHPRLDIIKGRSDDMFKVHGVNMFPSQVEELLALVDGVPSEYTINIAHDEPANKDIMLVTVEAEGRVDFEQTGRQIRDLFKSRIGVTPKITVVPVGTLPRSEKKTQRVIDHREQ
;
A
#
# COMPACT_ATOMS: atom_id res chain seq x y z
N ILE A 1 9.73 -14.54 -4.40
CA ILE A 1 10.53 -14.83 -5.60
C ILE A 1 11.96 -14.99 -5.12
N TYR A 2 12.46 -16.22 -5.15
CA TYR A 2 13.83 -16.52 -4.70
C TYR A 2 14.80 -16.34 -5.85
N GLY A 3 15.88 -15.59 -5.63
CA GLY A 3 16.94 -15.35 -6.59
C GLY A 3 17.68 -14.04 -6.28
N PRO A 4 18.69 -13.69 -7.06
CA PRO A 4 19.25 -12.34 -7.00
C PRO A 4 18.13 -11.32 -7.25
N GLY A 5 18.22 -10.14 -6.66
CA GLY A 5 17.21 -9.10 -6.82
C GLY A 5 16.86 -8.87 -8.30
N ILE A 6 15.60 -8.67 -8.59
CA ILE A 6 15.11 -8.47 -9.96
C ILE A 6 15.31 -7.04 -10.48
N GLY A 7 15.66 -6.11 -9.62
CA GLY A 7 15.87 -4.71 -9.97
C GLY A 7 16.76 -3.97 -8.97
N ILE A 8 17.24 -2.81 -9.36
CA ILE A 8 18.10 -1.94 -8.57
C ILE A 8 17.79 -0.46 -8.83
N SER A 9 17.78 0.35 -7.79
CA SER A 9 17.72 1.80 -7.91
C SER A 9 19.02 2.37 -8.49
N CYS A 10 18.94 3.53 -9.11
CA CYS A 10 20.09 4.30 -9.60
C CYS A 10 20.17 5.68 -8.94
N ASP A 11 21.26 6.41 -9.20
CA ASP A 11 21.48 7.74 -8.63
C ASP A 11 20.40 8.77 -8.98
N ALA A 12 19.65 8.53 -10.06
CA ALA A 12 18.52 9.37 -10.43
C ALA A 12 17.31 9.24 -9.48
N GLN A 13 17.28 8.21 -8.62
CA GLN A 13 16.22 7.93 -7.64
C GLN A 13 14.79 7.98 -8.23
N ASN A 14 14.65 7.55 -9.48
CA ASN A 14 13.40 7.58 -10.23
C ASN A 14 12.99 6.15 -10.60
N GLY A 15 12.52 5.41 -9.62
CA GLY A 15 12.16 4.00 -9.74
C GLY A 15 13.34 3.04 -9.68
N MET A 16 13.06 1.78 -9.96
CA MET A 16 14.04 0.69 -9.97
C MET A 16 14.17 0.13 -11.39
N HIS A 17 15.39 0.09 -11.94
CA HIS A 17 15.63 -0.66 -13.16
C HIS A 17 15.51 -2.15 -12.88
N TYR A 18 14.73 -2.87 -13.66
CA TYR A 18 14.65 -4.33 -13.57
C TYR A 18 15.29 -5.01 -14.77
N TRP A 19 15.71 -6.24 -14.56
CA TRP A 19 16.41 -7.04 -15.58
C TRP A 19 15.39 -7.67 -16.54
N ASP A 20 15.08 -6.98 -17.63
CA ASP A 20 14.10 -7.41 -18.63
C ASP A 20 14.53 -8.60 -19.48
N ASP A 21 15.82 -8.96 -19.42
CA ASP A 21 16.38 -10.21 -19.93
C ASP A 21 16.23 -11.39 -18.95
N TYR A 22 15.91 -11.10 -17.68
CA TYR A 22 15.74 -12.10 -16.61
C TYR A 22 14.29 -12.34 -16.23
N VAL A 23 13.49 -11.30 -16.23
CA VAL A 23 12.07 -11.32 -15.92
C VAL A 23 11.28 -10.45 -16.90
N TYR A 24 10.16 -10.96 -17.38
CA TYR A 24 9.18 -10.16 -18.09
C TYR A 24 8.11 -9.66 -17.09
N ILE A 25 7.93 -8.34 -17.02
CA ILE A 25 6.98 -7.69 -16.11
C ILE A 25 5.84 -7.08 -16.94
N GLU A 26 4.61 -7.41 -16.56
CA GLU A 26 3.39 -6.79 -17.04
C GLU A 26 2.72 -6.04 -15.89
N ILE A 27 2.07 -4.93 -16.18
CA ILE A 27 1.13 -4.28 -15.26
C ILE A 27 -0.28 -4.59 -15.75
N ILE A 28 -1.12 -5.13 -14.88
CA ILE A 28 -2.49 -5.48 -15.23
C ILE A 28 -3.51 -4.76 -14.36
N ASP A 29 -4.70 -4.55 -14.91
CA ASP A 29 -5.88 -4.20 -14.11
C ASP A 29 -6.23 -5.41 -13.20
N PRO A 30 -6.21 -5.27 -11.86
CA PRO A 30 -6.41 -6.39 -10.95
C PRO A 30 -7.80 -7.03 -11.05
N LYS A 31 -8.81 -6.30 -11.57
CA LYS A 31 -10.19 -6.80 -11.74
C LYS A 31 -10.41 -7.53 -13.06
N THR A 32 -9.92 -6.96 -14.14
CA THR A 32 -10.15 -7.51 -15.48
C THR A 32 -9.03 -8.43 -15.97
N GLY A 33 -7.85 -8.37 -15.35
CA GLY A 33 -6.64 -9.10 -15.76
C GLY A 33 -6.03 -8.61 -17.09
N LYS A 34 -6.53 -7.51 -17.65
CA LYS A 34 -6.01 -6.93 -18.90
C LYS A 34 -4.72 -6.16 -18.63
N THR A 35 -3.73 -6.31 -19.50
CA THR A 35 -2.50 -5.55 -19.47
C THR A 35 -2.77 -4.07 -19.71
N LEU A 36 -2.15 -3.21 -18.90
CA LEU A 36 -2.23 -1.76 -18.95
C LEU A 36 -1.01 -1.19 -19.68
N PRO A 37 -1.13 -0.04 -20.34
CA PRO A 37 -0.01 0.64 -20.96
C PRO A 37 0.97 1.19 -19.89
N ASP A 38 2.23 1.42 -20.31
CA ASP A 38 3.24 2.02 -19.44
C ASP A 38 2.78 3.37 -18.89
N GLY A 39 3.04 3.61 -17.62
CA GLY A 39 2.62 4.79 -16.89
C GLY A 39 1.31 4.63 -16.11
N GLU A 40 0.48 3.65 -16.45
CA GLU A 40 -0.74 3.33 -15.70
C GLU A 40 -0.44 2.42 -14.52
N GLU A 41 -1.17 2.63 -13.42
CA GLU A 41 -1.02 1.85 -12.20
C GLU A 41 -1.87 0.59 -12.24
N GLY A 42 -1.27 -0.53 -11.82
CA GLY A 42 -1.95 -1.80 -11.73
C GLY A 42 -1.13 -2.83 -10.97
N GLU A 43 -1.59 -4.06 -11.01
CA GLU A 43 -0.93 -5.18 -10.35
C GLU A 43 0.25 -5.69 -11.19
N ILE A 44 1.37 -5.90 -10.49
CA ILE A 44 2.57 -6.49 -11.09
C ILE A 44 2.34 -7.96 -11.37
N VAL A 45 2.59 -8.36 -12.61
CA VAL A 45 2.62 -9.77 -13.04
C VAL A 45 4.01 -10.10 -13.56
N ILE A 46 4.57 -11.22 -13.11
CA ILE A 46 5.93 -11.62 -13.43
C ILE A 46 5.94 -12.96 -14.19
N THR A 47 6.70 -12.98 -15.30
CA THR A 47 7.09 -14.20 -15.99
C THR A 47 8.61 -14.33 -15.91
N THR A 48 9.13 -15.42 -15.36
CA THR A 48 10.58 -15.67 -15.31
C THR A 48 11.07 -16.25 -16.64
N LEU A 49 12.15 -15.70 -17.18
CA LEU A 49 12.66 -16.07 -18.51
C LEU A 49 13.77 -17.11 -18.44
N VAL A 50 14.58 -17.10 -17.38
CA VAL A 50 15.79 -17.94 -17.26
C VAL A 50 15.73 -18.94 -16.10
N LYS A 51 14.62 -18.96 -15.33
CA LYS A 51 14.51 -19.81 -14.16
C LYS A 51 14.00 -21.19 -14.54
N GLU A 52 14.84 -22.22 -14.42
CA GLU A 52 14.49 -23.61 -14.73
C GLU A 52 13.78 -24.30 -13.56
N GLY A 53 14.26 -24.09 -12.32
CA GLY A 53 13.64 -24.62 -11.10
C GLY A 53 12.46 -23.75 -10.66
N ALA A 54 11.25 -24.26 -10.70
CA ALA A 54 10.01 -23.57 -10.36
C ALA A 54 9.81 -22.26 -11.17
N PRO A 55 9.66 -22.34 -12.51
CA PRO A 55 9.41 -21.17 -13.34
C PRO A 55 8.05 -20.55 -12.99
N LEU A 56 7.97 -19.23 -13.07
CA LEU A 56 6.74 -18.48 -12.91
C LEU A 56 6.26 -18.02 -14.29
N ILE A 57 5.02 -18.29 -14.62
CA ILE A 57 4.38 -17.84 -15.86
C ILE A 57 3.17 -17.01 -15.48
N ARG A 58 3.20 -15.71 -15.82
CA ARG A 58 2.18 -14.73 -15.49
C ARG A 58 1.74 -14.80 -14.01
N PHE A 59 2.73 -14.88 -13.13
CA PHE A 59 2.50 -14.94 -11.68
C PHE A 59 2.04 -13.57 -11.17
N ARG A 60 0.84 -13.52 -10.61
CA ARG A 60 0.29 -12.33 -9.99
C ARG A 60 0.93 -12.13 -8.62
N THR A 61 1.62 -10.99 -8.43
CA THR A 61 2.30 -10.69 -7.16
C THR A 61 1.37 -10.09 -6.13
N HIS A 62 0.23 -9.56 -6.58
CA HIS A 62 -0.68 -8.69 -5.84
C HIS A 62 -0.10 -7.33 -5.45
N ASP A 63 1.14 -7.03 -5.79
CA ASP A 63 1.74 -5.72 -5.54
C ASP A 63 1.32 -4.73 -6.61
N ILE A 64 0.99 -3.50 -6.20
CA ILE A 64 0.55 -2.41 -7.09
C ILE A 64 1.73 -1.50 -7.40
N SER A 65 1.98 -1.30 -8.69
CA SER A 65 3.00 -0.38 -9.20
C SER A 65 2.68 0.02 -10.65
N ARG A 66 3.65 0.62 -11.35
CA ARG A 66 3.60 0.91 -12.79
C ARG A 66 4.98 0.84 -13.40
N ILE A 67 5.04 0.61 -14.72
CA ILE A 67 6.26 0.81 -15.49
C ILE A 67 6.40 2.31 -15.76
N ILE A 68 7.57 2.87 -15.43
CA ILE A 68 7.86 4.29 -15.66
C ILE A 68 8.27 4.46 -17.12
N PRO A 69 7.52 5.21 -17.94
CA PRO A 69 7.84 5.40 -19.35
C PRO A 69 9.08 6.29 -19.55
N GLY A 70 9.69 6.17 -20.71
CA GLY A 70 10.80 6.99 -21.15
C GLY A 70 12.17 6.60 -20.59
N GLU A 71 13.20 7.31 -21.03
CA GLU A 71 14.59 7.03 -20.65
C GLU A 71 14.93 7.52 -19.25
N CYS A 72 15.89 6.85 -18.61
CA CYS A 72 16.42 7.28 -17.32
C CYS A 72 17.64 8.19 -17.52
N PRO A 73 17.75 9.32 -16.77
CA PRO A 73 18.92 10.19 -16.82
C PRO A 73 20.25 9.48 -16.49
N CYS A 74 20.21 8.33 -15.81
CA CYS A 74 21.40 7.53 -15.51
C CYS A 74 22.00 6.82 -16.74
N GLY A 75 21.33 6.85 -17.91
CA GLY A 75 21.78 6.23 -19.17
C GLY A 75 21.55 4.72 -19.30
N ARG A 76 21.05 4.04 -18.26
CA ARG A 76 20.68 2.62 -18.37
C ARG A 76 19.47 2.44 -19.27
N LYS A 77 19.46 1.37 -20.07
CA LYS A 77 18.38 1.06 -21.02
C LYS A 77 17.32 0.13 -20.45
N HIS A 78 17.61 -0.57 -19.35
CA HIS A 78 16.62 -1.40 -18.68
C HIS A 78 15.41 -0.59 -18.25
N PRO A 79 14.19 -1.11 -18.43
CA PRO A 79 12.96 -0.43 -18.02
C PRO A 79 12.93 -0.23 -16.50
N ARG A 80 12.02 0.63 -16.04
CA ARG A 80 11.93 1.00 -14.63
C ARG A 80 10.55 0.69 -14.08
N LEU A 81 10.53 0.09 -12.93
CA LEU A 81 9.34 -0.09 -12.10
C LEU A 81 9.31 1.03 -11.05
N ASP A 82 8.15 1.63 -10.84
CA ASP A 82 7.92 2.61 -9.76
C ASP A 82 7.95 1.91 -8.39
N ILE A 83 7.87 2.68 -7.31
CA ILE A 83 7.74 2.13 -5.96
C ILE A 83 6.46 1.30 -5.85
N ILE A 84 6.51 0.24 -5.03
CA ILE A 84 5.31 -0.54 -4.69
C ILE A 84 4.45 0.30 -3.77
N LYS A 85 3.21 0.58 -4.19
CA LYS A 85 2.25 1.43 -3.44
C LYS A 85 1.47 0.65 -2.39
N GLY A 86 1.36 -0.65 -2.54
CA GLY A 86 0.60 -1.54 -1.68
C GLY A 86 0.25 -2.83 -2.41
N ARG A 87 -0.71 -3.57 -1.85
CA ARG A 87 -1.18 -4.84 -2.43
C ARG A 87 -2.64 -4.74 -2.84
N SER A 88 -2.99 -5.36 -3.96
CA SER A 88 -4.36 -5.38 -4.50
C SER A 88 -5.33 -6.13 -3.58
N ASP A 89 -4.83 -7.13 -2.85
CA ASP A 89 -5.60 -7.93 -1.89
C ASP A 89 -5.73 -7.27 -0.49
N ASP A 90 -4.93 -6.25 -0.21
CA ASP A 90 -5.01 -5.45 1.02
C ASP A 90 -5.74 -4.09 0.79
N MET A 91 -6.13 -3.80 -0.46
CA MET A 91 -6.82 -2.55 -0.80
C MET A 91 -8.25 -2.51 -0.25
N PHE A 92 -8.59 -1.41 0.37
CA PHE A 92 -9.96 -1.15 0.82
C PHE A 92 -10.49 0.18 0.29
N LYS A 93 -11.81 0.31 0.21
CA LYS A 93 -12.46 1.50 -0.34
C LYS A 93 -13.38 2.15 0.67
N VAL A 94 -13.21 3.46 0.90
CA VAL A 94 -14.06 4.27 1.78
C VAL A 94 -14.45 5.56 1.07
N HIS A 95 -15.74 5.91 1.06
CA HIS A 95 -16.27 7.10 0.36
C HIS A 95 -15.82 7.24 -1.09
N GLY A 96 -15.66 6.11 -1.81
CA GLY A 96 -15.21 6.12 -3.19
C GLY A 96 -13.69 6.20 -3.37
N VAL A 97 -12.91 6.40 -2.32
CA VAL A 97 -11.45 6.47 -2.34
C VAL A 97 -10.83 5.11 -2.09
N ASN A 98 -9.95 4.65 -2.99
CA ASN A 98 -9.15 3.45 -2.79
C ASN A 98 -7.98 3.78 -1.85
N MET A 99 -7.78 2.95 -0.84
CA MET A 99 -6.74 3.12 0.18
C MET A 99 -5.96 1.82 0.40
N PHE A 100 -4.73 1.97 0.82
CA PHE A 100 -3.86 0.85 1.21
C PHE A 100 -3.38 1.03 2.66
N PRO A 101 -3.21 -0.05 3.42
CA PRO A 101 -2.62 0.03 4.77
C PRO A 101 -1.28 0.75 4.80
N SER A 102 -0.42 0.58 3.77
CA SER A 102 0.87 1.27 3.65
C SER A 102 0.74 2.79 3.67
N GLN A 103 -0.28 3.36 3.01
CA GLN A 103 -0.53 4.81 3.03
C GLN A 103 -0.90 5.30 4.43
N VAL A 104 -1.64 4.48 5.19
CA VAL A 104 -1.98 4.80 6.59
C VAL A 104 -0.73 4.76 7.46
N GLU A 105 0.14 3.77 7.27
CA GLU A 105 1.42 3.66 7.98
C GLU A 105 2.33 4.87 7.70
N GLU A 106 2.43 5.31 6.45
CA GLU A 106 3.17 6.51 6.07
C GLU A 106 2.63 7.77 6.73
N LEU A 107 1.29 7.92 6.84
CA LEU A 107 0.69 9.05 7.53
C LEU A 107 0.97 9.04 9.04
N LEU A 108 0.83 7.88 9.68
CA LEU A 108 1.06 7.74 11.11
C LEU A 108 2.52 7.97 11.47
N ALA A 109 3.46 7.59 10.60
CA ALA A 109 4.90 7.85 10.78
C ALA A 109 5.27 9.34 10.81
N LEU A 110 4.38 10.24 10.34
CA LEU A 110 4.57 11.70 10.41
C LEU A 110 4.17 12.29 11.78
N VAL A 111 3.62 11.47 12.68
CA VAL A 111 3.11 11.95 13.97
C VAL A 111 4.00 11.45 15.10
N ASP A 112 4.62 12.37 15.80
CA ASP A 112 5.51 12.04 16.90
C ASP A 112 4.78 11.27 18.01
N GLY A 113 5.43 10.22 18.53
CA GLY A 113 4.90 9.40 19.62
C GLY A 113 3.77 8.45 19.23
N VAL A 114 3.54 8.28 17.92
CA VAL A 114 2.61 7.28 17.39
C VAL A 114 3.42 6.13 16.76
N PRO A 115 3.48 4.95 17.40
CA PRO A 115 4.08 3.76 16.83
C PRO A 115 3.22 3.20 15.69
N SER A 116 3.74 2.19 14.97
CA SER A 116 3.09 1.61 13.79
C SER A 116 1.85 0.74 14.07
N GLU A 117 1.40 0.65 15.32
CA GLU A 117 0.26 -0.19 15.67
C GLU A 117 -1.05 0.56 15.57
N TYR A 118 -1.90 0.07 14.68
CA TYR A 118 -3.23 0.61 14.43
C TYR A 118 -4.19 -0.45 13.91
N THR A 119 -5.49 -0.18 13.99
CA THR A 119 -6.56 -0.94 13.34
C THR A 119 -7.53 0.00 12.64
N ILE A 120 -8.08 -0.46 11.52
CA ILE A 120 -9.11 0.23 10.76
C ILE A 120 -10.36 -0.64 10.76
N ASN A 121 -11.45 -0.11 11.27
CA ASN A 121 -12.77 -0.72 11.17
C ASN A 121 -13.62 0.10 10.21
N ILE A 122 -14.20 -0.56 9.21
CA ILE A 122 -15.10 0.05 8.25
C ILE A 122 -16.50 -0.51 8.50
N ALA A 123 -17.46 0.37 8.67
CA ALA A 123 -18.84 0.01 8.91
C ALA A 123 -19.77 0.90 8.07
N HIS A 124 -21.00 0.48 7.85
CA HIS A 124 -22.02 1.27 7.22
C HIS A 124 -22.96 1.83 8.30
N ASP A 125 -23.17 3.14 8.30
CA ASP A 125 -24.14 3.81 9.17
C ASP A 125 -25.48 3.88 8.42
N GLU A 126 -26.36 2.95 8.70
CA GLU A 126 -27.68 2.83 8.07
C GLU A 126 -28.52 4.12 8.15
N PRO A 127 -28.64 4.78 9.33
CA PRO A 127 -29.41 6.02 9.44
C PRO A 127 -28.88 7.16 8.57
N ALA A 128 -27.57 7.27 8.42
CA ALA A 128 -26.92 8.31 7.62
C ALA A 128 -26.63 7.88 6.18
N ASN A 129 -26.83 6.60 5.84
CA ASN A 129 -26.49 5.98 4.54
C ASN A 129 -25.06 6.32 4.12
N LYS A 130 -24.12 6.19 5.04
CA LYS A 130 -22.70 6.53 4.86
C LYS A 130 -21.78 5.49 5.45
N ASP A 131 -20.67 5.26 4.78
CA ASP A 131 -19.59 4.49 5.36
C ASP A 131 -18.92 5.27 6.50
N ILE A 132 -18.58 4.58 7.58
CA ILE A 132 -17.80 5.11 8.68
C ILE A 132 -16.47 4.38 8.70
N MET A 133 -15.40 5.15 8.73
CA MET A 133 -14.05 4.65 8.97
C MET A 133 -13.61 5.01 10.38
N LEU A 134 -13.36 4.00 11.20
CA LEU A 134 -12.85 4.12 12.56
C LEU A 134 -11.39 3.69 12.56
N VAL A 135 -10.49 4.57 12.92
CA VAL A 135 -9.06 4.26 13.03
C VAL A 135 -8.67 4.34 14.50
N THR A 136 -8.26 3.22 15.06
CA THR A 136 -7.71 3.17 16.42
C THR A 136 -6.19 3.07 16.30
N VAL A 137 -5.49 3.99 16.94
CA VAL A 137 -4.02 4.05 16.92
C VAL A 137 -3.47 4.01 18.34
N GLU A 138 -2.33 3.36 18.52
CA GLU A 138 -1.60 3.45 19.77
C GLU A 138 -0.74 4.71 19.79
N ALA A 139 -0.61 5.33 20.96
CA ALA A 139 0.31 6.42 21.18
C ALA A 139 1.01 6.29 22.55
N GLU A 140 2.22 6.85 22.61
CA GLU A 140 2.99 6.89 23.85
C GLU A 140 2.30 7.81 24.90
N GLY A 141 2.33 7.42 26.18
CA GLY A 141 1.62 8.13 27.24
C GLY A 141 2.10 9.58 27.51
N ARG A 142 3.19 10.00 26.85
CA ARG A 142 3.72 11.37 26.91
C ARG A 142 3.04 12.38 25.99
N VAL A 143 2.20 11.91 25.04
CA VAL A 143 1.50 12.78 24.09
C VAL A 143 0.06 13.06 24.53
N ASP A 144 -0.48 14.20 24.10
CA ASP A 144 -1.90 14.52 24.29
C ASP A 144 -2.73 13.75 23.25
N PHE A 145 -3.49 12.77 23.71
CA PHE A 145 -4.27 11.88 22.86
C PHE A 145 -5.34 12.60 22.02
N GLU A 146 -5.95 13.65 22.56
CA GLU A 146 -6.96 14.42 21.84
C GLU A 146 -6.33 15.26 20.74
N GLN A 147 -5.22 15.92 21.03
CA GLN A 147 -4.44 16.69 20.04
C GLN A 147 -3.87 15.77 18.96
N THR A 148 -3.28 14.63 19.33
CA THR A 148 -2.77 13.62 18.41
C THR A 148 -3.87 13.10 17.49
N GLY A 149 -5.06 12.80 18.03
CA GLY A 149 -6.21 12.36 17.24
C GLY A 149 -6.67 13.41 16.23
N ARG A 150 -6.67 14.71 16.60
CA ARG A 150 -6.96 15.81 15.66
C ARG A 150 -5.91 15.90 14.55
N GLN A 151 -4.63 15.83 14.90
CA GLN A 151 -3.53 15.88 13.92
C GLN A 151 -3.62 14.74 12.91
N ILE A 152 -3.84 13.50 13.37
CA ILE A 152 -4.00 12.34 12.49
C ILE A 152 -5.19 12.55 11.56
N ARG A 153 -6.34 12.97 12.06
CA ARG A 153 -7.54 13.23 11.25
C ARG A 153 -7.28 14.27 10.16
N ASP A 154 -6.56 15.34 10.49
CA ASP A 154 -6.24 16.42 9.54
C ASP A 154 -5.26 15.94 8.47
N LEU A 155 -4.32 15.07 8.81
CA LEU A 155 -3.43 14.40 7.85
C LEU A 155 -4.22 13.51 6.88
N PHE A 156 -5.13 12.67 7.36
CA PHE A 156 -6.02 11.87 6.50
C PHE A 156 -6.81 12.75 5.53
N LYS A 157 -7.43 13.83 6.05
CA LYS A 157 -8.19 14.76 5.22
C LYS A 157 -7.34 15.44 4.14
N SER A 158 -6.16 15.91 4.50
CA SER A 158 -5.29 16.68 3.59
C SER A 158 -4.56 15.81 2.57
N ARG A 159 -4.17 14.59 2.94
CA ARG A 159 -3.35 13.71 2.09
C ARG A 159 -4.16 12.69 1.29
N ILE A 160 -5.27 12.22 1.86
CA ILE A 160 -6.10 11.14 1.26
C ILE A 160 -7.48 11.65 0.84
N GLY A 161 -7.98 12.73 1.48
CA GLY A 161 -9.31 13.25 1.20
C GLY A 161 -10.43 12.54 1.99
N VAL A 162 -10.08 11.66 2.95
CA VAL A 162 -11.03 10.96 3.82
C VAL A 162 -10.92 11.52 5.23
N THR A 163 -12.05 11.62 5.94
CA THR A 163 -12.09 12.11 7.32
C THR A 163 -12.57 10.97 8.25
N PRO A 164 -11.64 10.17 8.81
CA PRO A 164 -11.99 9.09 9.71
C PRO A 164 -12.35 9.59 11.11
N LYS A 165 -13.04 8.76 11.89
CA LYS A 165 -13.10 8.89 13.35
C LYS A 165 -11.82 8.29 13.92
N ILE A 166 -11.06 9.07 14.69
CA ILE A 166 -9.79 8.62 15.29
C ILE A 166 -10.01 8.36 16.79
N THR A 167 -9.52 7.22 17.24
CA THR A 167 -9.40 6.88 18.66
C THR A 167 -7.93 6.63 18.96
N VAL A 168 -7.38 7.37 19.91
CA VAL A 168 -5.99 7.20 20.36
C VAL A 168 -6.01 6.45 21.68
N VAL A 169 -5.21 5.38 21.79
CA VAL A 169 -5.13 4.52 22.97
C VAL A 169 -3.67 4.36 23.41
N PRO A 170 -3.41 3.99 24.68
CA PRO A 170 -2.04 3.73 25.14
C PRO A 170 -1.39 2.57 24.39
N VAL A 171 -0.06 2.61 24.25
CA VAL A 171 0.75 1.50 23.71
C VAL A 171 0.45 0.20 24.47
N GLY A 172 0.26 -0.89 23.75
CA GLY A 172 -0.06 -2.21 24.29
C GLY A 172 -1.56 -2.50 24.44
N THR A 173 -2.43 -1.58 24.01
CA THR A 173 -3.90 -1.77 24.04
C THR A 173 -4.40 -2.63 22.88
N LEU A 174 -3.80 -2.48 21.69
CA LEU A 174 -4.19 -3.26 20.53
C LEU A 174 -3.60 -4.68 20.58
N PRO A 175 -4.35 -5.70 20.12
CA PRO A 175 -3.86 -7.07 20.10
C PRO A 175 -2.62 -7.20 19.23
N ARG A 176 -1.59 -7.89 19.73
CA ARG A 176 -0.41 -8.26 18.95
C ARG A 176 -0.67 -9.58 18.24
N SER A 177 -0.47 -9.63 16.95
CA SER A 177 -0.59 -10.86 16.18
C SER A 177 0.81 -11.43 15.91
N GLU A 178 0.99 -12.73 16.22
CA GLU A 178 2.20 -13.47 15.82
C GLU A 178 2.23 -13.77 14.30
N LYS A 179 1.09 -13.62 13.63
CA LYS A 179 0.93 -13.76 12.18
C LYS A 179 0.73 -12.36 11.57
N LYS A 180 0.81 -12.27 10.22
CA LYS A 180 0.53 -11.05 9.47
C LYS A 180 -0.75 -10.38 10.00
N THR A 181 -0.60 -9.23 10.64
CA THR A 181 -1.72 -8.54 11.34
C THR A 181 -2.73 -8.05 10.30
N GLN A 182 -3.97 -8.51 10.40
CA GLN A 182 -5.06 -7.94 9.62
C GLN A 182 -5.38 -6.55 10.19
N ARG A 183 -4.92 -5.52 9.51
CA ARG A 183 -5.07 -4.13 9.95
C ARG A 183 -6.44 -3.53 9.61
N VAL A 184 -7.11 -4.08 8.61
CA VAL A 184 -8.40 -3.60 8.11
C VAL A 184 -9.46 -4.67 8.36
N ILE A 185 -10.55 -4.28 9.00
CA ILE A 185 -11.73 -5.11 9.27
C ILE A 185 -12.92 -4.40 8.63
N ASP A 186 -13.44 -4.98 7.55
CA ASP A 186 -14.61 -4.45 6.85
C ASP A 186 -15.87 -5.18 7.32
N HIS A 187 -16.79 -4.45 7.93
CA HIS A 187 -18.05 -4.97 8.44
C HIS A 187 -19.23 -4.77 7.49
N ARG A 188 -18.99 -4.21 6.29
CA ARG A 188 -20.07 -3.93 5.32
C ARG A 188 -20.50 -5.18 4.54
N GLU A 189 -19.65 -6.22 4.50
CA GLU A 189 -19.87 -7.47 3.76
C GLU A 189 -20.44 -8.60 4.63
N GLN A 190 -20.97 -8.27 5.83
CA GLN A 190 -21.56 -9.27 6.73
C GLN A 190 -23.08 -9.22 6.74
#